data_cb30778d40ab6dc6d2dc36236e56526b
#
_entry.id   cb30778d40ab6dc6d2dc36236e56526b
#
_cell.length_a   1.000
_cell.length_b   1.000
_cell.length_c   1.000
_cell.angle_alpha   90.00
_cell.angle_beta   90.00
_cell.angle_gamma   90.00
#
_symmetry.space_group_name_H-M   'P 1'
#
loop_
_entity.id
_entity.type
_entity.pdbx_description
1 polymer ?
#
loop_
_entity_poly.entity_id
_entity_poly.type
_entity_poly.pdbx_seq_one_letter_code
_entity_poly.pdbx_strand_id
1 'polypeptide(L)'
;MRRKTLFLILITVALLAAGLFLARDAIRTALFDVTGEENLLAQVRGLIDYATNLIRPLPNTADDAVIDEAGGSPFGINTFLEQEVELAKRDRQLQLIAGAGYKWIRQQFPWYDIEIAGKGDFQDCRHANGGPCIDAWAKYDNIVDLAEQHGLEIIARLEAPPKWAQTASGDFAPPANLDDFGDYVAAVAARYKGRLTHYQVWNEPNNYPEWGEQPVNPEGFTRLLCAAYRRIKEVDPNAQVLAPALTPTISLDPGPGPGTGLNDFIFLQRMYEAGAGQCFDIMSAQAYGLFSGPTDRRLRPRSVNFARPLYIRDLMVQNGDARKPIWISEMNWNAVPDEVADKRFGQVSLETQARFLPLAYERVQQEWPWIGVASTWFFKRATDAEKDQAMYYFRLVDPDFTPLPVYDAMKAYTAK
;
A
#
# COMPACT_ATOMS: atom_id res chain seq x y z
N MET A 1 41.38 -29.72 -44.67
CA MET A 1 40.95 -29.60 -43.27
C MET A 1 40.08 -28.38 -42.98
N ARG A 2 40.43 -27.16 -43.37
CA ARG A 2 39.71 -25.92 -43.04
C ARG A 2 38.21 -25.88 -43.46
N ARG A 3 37.81 -26.40 -44.64
CA ARG A 3 36.40 -26.36 -45.08
C ARG A 3 35.44 -27.27 -44.28
N LYS A 4 35.90 -28.48 -43.89
CA LYS A 4 35.09 -29.38 -43.07
C LYS A 4 34.89 -28.87 -41.65
N THR A 5 35.93 -28.24 -41.08
CA THR A 5 35.87 -27.63 -39.76
C THR A 5 34.92 -26.43 -39.74
N LEU A 6 34.96 -25.58 -40.79
CA LEU A 6 34.04 -24.41 -40.93
C LEU A 6 32.59 -24.90 -41.08
N PHE A 7 32.33 -25.95 -41.85
CA PHE A 7 31.00 -26.53 -42.03
C PHE A 7 30.43 -27.11 -40.73
N LEU A 8 31.26 -27.82 -39.96
CA LEU A 8 30.86 -28.32 -38.64
C LEU A 8 30.54 -27.19 -37.66
N ILE A 9 31.34 -26.13 -37.63
CA ILE A 9 31.06 -24.94 -36.79
C ILE A 9 29.73 -24.31 -37.19
N LEU A 10 29.47 -24.13 -38.49
CA LEU A 10 28.22 -23.57 -38.96
C LEU A 10 26.98 -24.40 -38.60
N ILE A 11 27.09 -25.73 -38.71
CA ILE A 11 26.04 -26.65 -38.28
C ILE A 11 25.80 -26.55 -36.77
N THR A 12 26.89 -26.55 -35.97
CA THR A 12 26.76 -26.41 -34.52
C THR A 12 26.13 -25.09 -34.13
N VAL A 13 26.52 -23.99 -34.74
CA VAL A 13 25.92 -22.65 -34.51
C VAL A 13 24.44 -22.64 -34.93
N ALA A 14 24.10 -23.26 -36.07
CA ALA A 14 22.71 -23.36 -36.52
C ALA A 14 21.84 -24.20 -35.58
N LEU A 15 22.36 -25.30 -35.07
CA LEU A 15 21.67 -26.15 -34.08
C LEU A 15 21.50 -25.45 -32.76
N LEU A 16 22.53 -24.73 -32.28
CA LEU A 16 22.44 -23.91 -31.08
C LEU A 16 21.42 -22.78 -31.25
N ALA A 17 21.42 -22.08 -32.39
CA ALA A 17 20.45 -21.06 -32.70
C ALA A 17 19.02 -21.60 -32.76
N ALA A 18 18.82 -22.76 -33.40
CA ALA A 18 17.53 -23.44 -33.44
C ALA A 18 17.07 -23.88 -32.02
N GLY A 19 17.98 -24.45 -31.22
CA GLY A 19 17.69 -24.81 -29.82
C GLY A 19 17.30 -23.59 -28.97
N LEU A 20 18.05 -22.50 -29.10
CA LEU A 20 17.71 -21.21 -28.40
C LEU A 20 16.39 -20.65 -28.88
N PHE A 21 16.09 -20.73 -30.17
CA PHE A 21 14.81 -20.28 -30.73
C PHE A 21 13.64 -21.10 -30.20
N LEU A 22 13.78 -22.43 -30.12
CA LEU A 22 12.75 -23.31 -29.56
C LEU A 22 12.57 -23.13 -28.05
N ALA A 23 13.63 -22.81 -27.33
CA ALA A 23 13.61 -22.59 -25.88
C ALA A 23 13.31 -21.13 -25.49
N ARG A 24 13.16 -20.21 -26.45
CA ARG A 24 13.11 -18.76 -26.19
C ARG A 24 12.05 -18.36 -25.18
N ASP A 25 10.85 -18.95 -25.27
CA ASP A 25 9.73 -18.59 -24.41
C ASP A 25 9.94 -19.12 -22.99
N ALA A 26 10.48 -20.34 -22.83
CA ALA A 26 10.89 -20.87 -21.53
C ALA A 26 12.02 -20.04 -20.90
N ILE A 27 13.00 -19.61 -21.70
CA ILE A 27 14.08 -18.73 -21.24
C ILE A 27 13.52 -17.38 -20.78
N ARG A 28 12.63 -16.77 -21.57
CA ARG A 28 12.01 -15.48 -21.21
C ARG A 28 11.18 -15.59 -19.94
N THR A 29 10.43 -16.68 -19.77
CA THR A 29 9.66 -16.94 -18.53
C THR A 29 10.61 -17.06 -17.33
N ALA A 30 11.65 -17.88 -17.42
CA ALA A 30 12.61 -18.04 -16.34
C ALA A 30 13.35 -16.75 -16.00
N LEU A 31 13.64 -15.90 -16.99
CA LEU A 31 14.22 -14.58 -16.77
C LEU A 31 13.23 -13.61 -16.12
N PHE A 32 11.95 -13.66 -16.52
CA PHE A 32 10.89 -12.89 -15.87
C PHE A 32 10.73 -13.30 -14.41
N ASP A 33 10.75 -14.58 -14.09
CA ASP A 33 10.60 -15.11 -12.72
C ASP A 33 11.70 -14.66 -11.75
N VAL A 34 12.83 -14.16 -12.30
CA VAL A 34 13.96 -13.66 -11.52
C VAL A 34 14.03 -12.12 -11.52
N THR A 35 13.73 -11.50 -12.68
CA THR A 35 13.96 -10.07 -12.87
C THR A 35 12.70 -9.23 -12.84
N GLY A 36 11.53 -9.83 -13.06
CA GLY A 36 10.27 -9.12 -13.22
C GLY A 36 10.21 -8.23 -14.47
N GLU A 37 11.15 -8.41 -15.43
CA GLU A 37 11.26 -7.58 -16.63
C GLU A 37 10.58 -8.23 -17.83
N GLU A 38 9.75 -7.48 -18.55
CA GLU A 38 9.09 -7.97 -19.78
C GLU A 38 9.99 -7.94 -21.01
N ASN A 39 10.87 -6.94 -21.08
CA ASN A 39 11.75 -6.73 -22.22
C ASN A 39 13.02 -7.56 -22.09
N LEU A 40 13.41 -8.28 -23.15
CA LEU A 40 14.59 -9.17 -23.15
C LEU A 40 15.90 -8.43 -22.78
N LEU A 41 16.11 -7.21 -23.25
CA LEU A 41 17.32 -6.45 -22.89
C LEU A 41 17.30 -6.05 -21.41
N ALA A 42 16.13 -5.69 -20.88
CA ALA A 42 15.95 -5.41 -19.48
C ALA A 42 16.14 -6.70 -18.63
N GLN A 43 15.65 -7.85 -19.09
CA GLN A 43 15.91 -9.15 -18.46
C GLN A 43 17.40 -9.46 -18.35
N VAL A 44 18.16 -9.29 -19.44
CA VAL A 44 19.62 -9.54 -19.45
C VAL A 44 20.35 -8.58 -18.49
N ARG A 45 20.02 -7.29 -18.50
CA ARG A 45 20.56 -6.33 -17.54
C ARG A 45 20.17 -6.68 -16.10
N GLY A 46 18.91 -7.10 -15.91
CA GLY A 46 18.37 -7.52 -14.63
C GLY A 46 19.11 -8.73 -14.04
N LEU A 47 19.60 -9.66 -14.86
CA LEU A 47 20.45 -10.77 -14.39
C LEU A 47 21.78 -10.27 -13.80
N ILE A 48 22.41 -9.27 -14.41
CA ILE A 48 23.64 -8.67 -13.89
C ILE A 48 23.37 -8.05 -12.52
N ASP A 49 22.26 -7.32 -12.39
CA ASP A 49 21.84 -6.76 -11.10
C ASP A 49 21.53 -7.87 -10.09
N TYR A 50 20.85 -8.93 -10.51
CA TYR A 50 20.54 -10.07 -9.65
C TYR A 50 21.82 -10.77 -9.14
N ALA A 51 22.85 -10.88 -9.96
CA ALA A 51 24.13 -11.44 -9.54
C ALA A 51 24.76 -10.67 -8.35
N THR A 52 24.41 -9.41 -8.17
CA THR A 52 24.85 -8.65 -6.98
C THR A 52 24.27 -9.17 -5.68
N ASN A 53 23.14 -9.89 -5.70
CA ASN A 53 22.58 -10.54 -4.51
C ASN A 53 23.53 -11.58 -3.91
N LEU A 54 24.42 -12.19 -4.74
CA LEU A 54 25.40 -13.19 -4.30
C LEU A 54 26.47 -12.61 -3.36
N ILE A 55 26.68 -11.31 -3.39
CA ILE A 55 27.72 -10.61 -2.62
C ILE A 55 27.15 -9.64 -1.58
N ARG A 56 25.83 -9.52 -1.49
CA ARG A 56 25.14 -8.67 -0.51
C ARG A 56 24.64 -9.52 0.66
N PRO A 57 24.63 -8.99 1.89
CA PRO A 57 23.87 -9.60 2.97
C PRO A 57 22.41 -9.73 2.56
N LEU A 58 21.83 -10.91 2.79
CA LEU A 58 20.41 -11.13 2.57
C LEU A 58 19.63 -10.56 3.75
N PRO A 59 18.43 -9.97 3.54
CA PRO A 59 17.53 -9.60 4.61
C PRO A 59 17.19 -10.82 5.50
N ASN A 60 17.24 -10.65 6.80
CA ASN A 60 16.77 -11.66 7.74
C ASN A 60 15.27 -11.48 7.96
N THR A 61 14.47 -12.34 7.37
CA THR A 61 13.01 -12.27 7.42
C THR A 61 12.37 -13.10 8.52
N ALA A 62 13.17 -13.93 9.22
CA ALA A 62 12.71 -14.82 10.30
C ALA A 62 11.42 -15.56 9.92
N ASP A 63 11.45 -16.27 8.77
CA ASP A 63 10.27 -16.90 8.17
C ASP A 63 9.69 -18.04 9.02
N ASP A 64 10.44 -18.53 10.01
CA ASP A 64 10.05 -19.52 11.01
C ASP A 64 9.41 -18.92 12.28
N ALA A 65 9.35 -17.60 12.38
CA ALA A 65 8.72 -16.94 13.51
C ALA A 65 7.21 -17.17 13.53
N VAL A 66 6.68 -17.42 14.73
CA VAL A 66 5.21 -17.47 14.93
C VAL A 66 4.68 -16.04 14.83
N ILE A 67 3.76 -15.80 13.92
CA ILE A 67 3.15 -14.49 13.68
C ILE A 67 1.89 -14.36 14.55
N ASP A 68 1.79 -13.25 15.30
CA ASP A 68 0.76 -13.02 16.30
C ASP A 68 -0.63 -12.73 15.69
N GLU A 69 -0.70 -11.97 14.60
CA GLU A 69 -1.96 -11.58 13.94
C GLU A 69 -1.83 -11.67 12.41
N ALA A 70 -2.27 -12.78 11.84
CA ALA A 70 -2.14 -13.04 10.41
C ALA A 70 -3.29 -12.46 9.54
N GLY A 71 -4.40 -12.01 10.13
CA GLY A 71 -5.50 -11.37 9.41
C GLY A 71 -6.46 -12.32 8.65
N GLY A 72 -6.23 -13.62 8.66
CA GLY A 72 -7.09 -14.63 8.03
C GLY A 72 -7.05 -14.64 6.51
N SER A 73 -7.69 -13.68 5.83
CA SER A 73 -7.66 -13.56 4.36
C SER A 73 -6.66 -12.51 3.90
N PRO A 74 -5.79 -12.79 2.91
CA PRO A 74 -4.80 -11.82 2.44
C PRO A 74 -5.39 -10.72 1.53
N PHE A 75 -6.64 -10.82 1.11
CA PHE A 75 -7.22 -9.98 0.06
C PHE A 75 -7.82 -8.70 0.62
N GLY A 76 -7.09 -7.60 0.49
CA GLY A 76 -7.51 -6.25 0.83
C GLY A 76 -7.52 -5.29 -0.37
N ILE A 77 -8.27 -4.20 -0.27
CA ILE A 77 -8.35 -3.17 -1.30
C ILE A 77 -8.58 -1.78 -0.69
N ASN A 78 -7.94 -0.77 -1.28
CA ASN A 78 -8.16 0.62 -0.86
C ASN A 78 -9.44 1.18 -1.46
N THR A 79 -10.19 1.93 -0.65
CA THR A 79 -11.44 2.58 -1.03
C THR A 79 -11.43 4.07 -0.68
N PHE A 80 -12.28 4.83 -1.36
CA PHE A 80 -12.54 6.26 -1.15
C PHE A 80 -14.04 6.49 -0.98
N LEU A 81 -14.68 5.67 -0.12
CA LEU A 81 -16.14 5.72 0.08
C LEU A 81 -16.61 7.04 0.71
N GLU A 82 -15.72 7.72 1.44
CA GLU A 82 -16.01 9.04 2.01
C GLU A 82 -16.21 10.12 0.95
N GLN A 83 -15.65 9.93 -0.26
CA GLN A 83 -15.81 10.83 -1.41
C GLN A 83 -17.06 10.51 -2.24
N GLU A 84 -17.67 9.35 -2.04
CA GLU A 84 -18.86 8.95 -2.76
C GLU A 84 -20.10 9.51 -2.06
N VAL A 85 -20.80 10.45 -2.70
CA VAL A 85 -21.95 11.14 -2.11
C VAL A 85 -23.21 10.27 -2.12
N GLU A 86 -23.36 9.45 -3.17
CA GLU A 86 -24.56 8.65 -3.38
C GLU A 86 -24.49 7.31 -2.61
N LEU A 87 -25.42 7.09 -1.69
CA LEU A 87 -25.48 5.86 -0.88
C LEU A 87 -25.53 4.58 -1.74
N ALA A 88 -26.32 4.59 -2.82
CA ALA A 88 -26.43 3.46 -3.74
C ALA A 88 -25.09 3.12 -4.43
N LYS A 89 -24.25 4.12 -4.67
CA LYS A 89 -22.92 3.90 -5.25
C LYS A 89 -21.95 3.32 -4.23
N ARG A 90 -22.03 3.71 -2.95
CA ARG A 90 -21.26 3.06 -1.88
C ARG A 90 -21.61 1.59 -1.75
N ASP A 91 -22.91 1.28 -1.69
CA ASP A 91 -23.40 -0.10 -1.64
C ASP A 91 -22.91 -0.91 -2.85
N ARG A 92 -23.04 -0.35 -4.06
CA ARG A 92 -22.56 -0.99 -5.29
C ARG A 92 -21.06 -1.25 -5.29
N GLN A 93 -20.24 -0.32 -4.75
CA GLN A 93 -18.80 -0.54 -4.62
C GLN A 93 -18.51 -1.75 -3.74
N LEU A 94 -19.08 -1.81 -2.54
CA LEU A 94 -18.84 -2.89 -1.58
C LEU A 94 -19.37 -4.24 -2.09
N GLN A 95 -20.51 -4.25 -2.77
CA GLN A 95 -21.00 -5.44 -3.44
C GLN A 95 -20.00 -5.99 -4.47
N LEU A 96 -19.42 -5.14 -5.32
CA LEU A 96 -18.42 -5.54 -6.31
C LEU A 96 -17.11 -6.00 -5.67
N ILE A 97 -16.66 -5.31 -4.62
CA ILE A 97 -15.45 -5.66 -3.86
C ILE A 97 -15.61 -7.06 -3.24
N ALA A 98 -16.70 -7.30 -2.53
CA ALA A 98 -17.00 -8.61 -1.94
C ALA A 98 -17.17 -9.69 -3.01
N GLY A 99 -17.86 -9.35 -4.13
CA GLY A 99 -18.06 -10.24 -5.29
C GLY A 99 -16.78 -10.58 -6.05
N ALA A 100 -15.70 -9.82 -5.87
CA ALA A 100 -14.36 -10.12 -6.36
C ALA A 100 -13.49 -10.85 -5.33
N GLY A 101 -14.05 -11.31 -4.21
CA GLY A 101 -13.39 -12.14 -3.20
C GLY A 101 -12.51 -11.37 -2.22
N TYR A 102 -12.50 -10.04 -2.26
CA TYR A 102 -11.83 -9.25 -1.22
C TYR A 102 -12.56 -9.43 0.12
N LYS A 103 -11.80 -9.35 1.22
CA LYS A 103 -12.31 -9.45 2.59
C LYS A 103 -12.03 -8.20 3.41
N TRP A 104 -11.03 -7.40 3.01
CA TRP A 104 -10.63 -6.20 3.70
C TRP A 104 -10.78 -4.99 2.80
N ILE A 105 -11.31 -3.89 3.35
CA ILE A 105 -11.18 -2.58 2.74
C ILE A 105 -10.31 -1.70 3.65
N ARG A 106 -9.40 -0.94 3.04
CA ARG A 106 -8.65 0.10 3.72
C ARG A 106 -9.30 1.42 3.41
N GLN A 107 -9.96 2.02 4.42
CA GLN A 107 -10.84 3.16 4.29
C GLN A 107 -10.37 4.30 5.19
N GLN A 108 -10.30 5.51 4.66
CA GLN A 108 -9.95 6.71 5.41
C GLN A 108 -11.12 7.16 6.29
N PHE A 109 -10.79 7.52 7.55
CA PHE A 109 -11.64 8.23 8.50
C PHE A 109 -10.91 9.53 8.83
N PRO A 110 -11.01 10.58 8.00
CA PRO A 110 -10.22 11.80 8.20
C PRO A 110 -10.77 12.61 9.37
N TRP A 111 -9.87 13.05 10.25
CA TRP A 111 -10.29 13.80 11.43
C TRP A 111 -11.04 15.10 11.08
N TYR A 112 -10.56 15.83 10.03
CA TYR A 112 -11.21 17.07 9.59
C TYR A 112 -12.66 16.90 9.11
N ASP A 113 -13.08 15.69 8.81
CA ASP A 113 -14.43 15.38 8.28
C ASP A 113 -15.36 14.78 9.33
N ILE A 114 -14.85 14.56 10.54
CA ILE A 114 -15.57 13.97 11.67
C ILE A 114 -15.71 14.98 12.83
N GLU A 115 -14.62 15.63 13.25
CA GLU A 115 -14.60 16.63 14.31
C GLU A 115 -14.24 17.99 13.68
N ILE A 116 -15.26 18.65 13.08
CA ILE A 116 -15.06 19.63 12.00
C ILE A 116 -14.67 21.01 12.49
N ALA A 117 -15.52 21.66 13.30
CA ALA A 117 -15.39 23.07 13.63
C ALA A 117 -14.57 23.33 14.89
N GLY A 118 -14.45 22.36 15.76
CA GLY A 118 -13.72 22.47 17.03
C GLY A 118 -13.74 21.16 17.81
N LYS A 119 -12.98 21.10 18.88
CA LYS A 119 -12.89 19.91 19.73
C LYS A 119 -14.24 19.51 20.30
N GLY A 120 -14.64 18.25 20.09
CA GLY A 120 -15.93 17.69 20.53
C GLY A 120 -17.12 18.06 19.62
N ASP A 121 -16.89 18.78 18.52
CA ASP A 121 -17.94 19.15 17.57
C ASP A 121 -18.00 18.16 16.40
N PHE A 122 -18.96 17.23 16.47
CA PHE A 122 -19.23 16.21 15.47
C PHE A 122 -20.43 16.60 14.56
N GLN A 123 -20.66 17.89 14.35
CA GLN A 123 -21.71 18.38 13.47
C GLN A 123 -21.13 18.90 12.16
N ASP A 124 -21.69 18.46 11.03
CA ASP A 124 -21.35 19.01 9.71
C ASP A 124 -22.34 20.10 9.30
N CYS A 125 -21.88 21.34 9.38
CA CYS A 125 -22.64 22.54 8.97
C CYS A 125 -22.17 23.11 7.62
N ARG A 126 -21.24 22.49 6.94
CA ARG A 126 -20.61 23.01 5.70
C ARG A 126 -21.61 23.19 4.55
N HIS A 127 -22.67 22.39 4.53
CA HIS A 127 -23.71 22.41 3.49
C HIS A 127 -25.08 22.87 3.99
N ALA A 128 -25.16 23.40 5.22
CA ALA A 128 -26.42 23.71 5.86
C ALA A 128 -27.14 24.91 5.21
N ASN A 129 -26.46 25.88 4.54
CA ASN A 129 -27.03 27.07 3.91
C ASN A 129 -28.09 27.76 4.80
N GLY A 130 -27.83 27.83 6.13
CA GLY A 130 -28.79 28.34 7.13
C GLY A 130 -29.81 27.32 7.62
N GLY A 131 -29.78 26.07 7.15
CA GLY A 131 -30.55 24.93 7.69
C GLY A 131 -29.85 24.21 8.84
N PRO A 132 -30.41 23.12 9.34
CA PRO A 132 -29.78 22.34 10.40
C PRO A 132 -28.50 21.64 9.91
N CYS A 133 -27.48 21.56 10.79
CA CYS A 133 -26.32 20.71 10.59
C CYS A 133 -26.70 19.23 10.63
N ILE A 134 -25.94 18.39 10.00
CA ILE A 134 -26.09 16.93 10.05
C ILE A 134 -25.02 16.32 10.95
N ASP A 135 -25.27 15.10 11.47
CA ASP A 135 -24.26 14.35 12.20
C ASP A 135 -23.09 13.98 11.27
N ALA A 136 -21.88 14.42 11.60
CA ALA A 136 -20.68 14.12 10.82
C ALA A 136 -20.34 12.62 10.78
N TRP A 137 -20.78 11.86 11.76
CA TRP A 137 -20.63 10.41 11.80
C TRP A 137 -21.52 9.67 10.81
N ALA A 138 -22.65 10.24 10.39
CA ALA A 138 -23.65 9.56 9.57
C ALA A 138 -23.06 8.92 8.29
N LYS A 139 -22.06 9.56 7.67
CA LYS A 139 -21.34 9.06 6.51
C LYS A 139 -20.56 7.78 6.85
N TYR A 140 -19.83 7.80 7.95
CA TYR A 140 -18.96 6.70 8.40
C TYR A 140 -19.76 5.56 8.98
N ASP A 141 -20.86 5.84 9.70
CA ASP A 141 -21.82 4.83 10.12
C ASP A 141 -22.36 4.05 8.92
N ASN A 142 -22.78 4.74 7.86
CA ASN A 142 -23.23 4.10 6.63
C ASN A 142 -22.14 3.24 5.97
N ILE A 143 -20.89 3.70 5.95
CA ILE A 143 -19.77 2.94 5.39
C ILE A 143 -19.57 1.64 6.21
N VAL A 144 -19.59 1.72 7.52
CA VAL A 144 -19.42 0.57 8.42
C VAL A 144 -20.60 -0.39 8.29
N ASP A 145 -21.85 0.12 8.29
CA ASP A 145 -23.06 -0.70 8.11
C ASP A 145 -23.03 -1.49 6.79
N LEU A 146 -22.66 -0.83 5.70
CA LEU A 146 -22.59 -1.46 4.38
C LEU A 146 -21.43 -2.47 4.30
N ALA A 147 -20.26 -2.19 4.90
CA ALA A 147 -19.16 -3.15 4.94
C ALA A 147 -19.57 -4.43 5.67
N GLU A 148 -20.20 -4.32 6.84
CA GLU A 148 -20.74 -5.47 7.58
C GLU A 148 -21.80 -6.24 6.76
N GLN A 149 -22.72 -5.52 6.10
CA GLN A 149 -23.75 -6.11 5.24
C GLN A 149 -23.13 -6.97 4.12
N HIS A 150 -21.99 -6.56 3.57
CA HIS A 150 -21.27 -7.29 2.53
C HIS A 150 -20.20 -8.27 3.05
N GLY A 151 -20.06 -8.42 4.37
CA GLY A 151 -19.09 -9.32 5.00
C GLY A 151 -17.64 -8.89 4.78
N LEU A 152 -17.40 -7.57 4.78
CA LEU A 152 -16.09 -6.95 4.62
C LEU A 152 -15.60 -6.38 5.95
N GLU A 153 -14.33 -6.59 6.25
CA GLU A 153 -13.61 -6.00 7.38
C GLU A 153 -13.00 -4.66 6.96
N ILE A 154 -12.87 -3.73 7.92
CA ILE A 154 -12.30 -2.40 7.66
C ILE A 154 -10.98 -2.21 8.39
N ILE A 155 -9.94 -1.80 7.65
CA ILE A 155 -8.75 -1.14 8.19
C ILE A 155 -9.05 0.35 8.18
N ALA A 156 -9.38 0.91 9.34
CA ALA A 156 -9.71 2.34 9.48
C ALA A 156 -8.43 3.17 9.52
N ARG A 157 -8.17 4.00 8.49
CA ARG A 157 -7.02 4.90 8.42
C ARG A 157 -7.36 6.22 9.09
N LEU A 158 -6.68 6.54 10.20
CA LEU A 158 -6.90 7.70 11.06
C LEU A 158 -5.80 8.73 10.83
N GLU A 159 -6.17 9.89 10.29
CA GLU A 159 -5.22 10.95 9.90
C GLU A 159 -5.93 12.28 9.63
N ALA A 160 -5.22 13.22 9.01
CA ALA A 160 -5.72 14.47 8.46
C ALA A 160 -6.42 15.35 9.50
N PRO A 161 -5.68 15.97 10.43
CA PRO A 161 -6.22 16.86 11.44
C PRO A 161 -6.97 18.06 10.83
N PRO A 162 -8.06 18.52 11.45
CA PRO A 162 -8.73 19.75 11.03
C PRO A 162 -7.84 20.98 11.28
N LYS A 163 -8.12 22.07 10.56
CA LYS A 163 -7.29 23.29 10.64
C LYS A 163 -7.18 23.87 12.05
N TRP A 164 -8.23 23.73 12.88
CA TRP A 164 -8.20 24.20 14.26
C TRP A 164 -7.21 23.43 15.14
N ALA A 165 -6.87 22.18 14.78
CA ALA A 165 -5.94 21.34 15.53
C ALA A 165 -4.48 21.43 15.03
N GLN A 166 -4.22 22.00 13.86
CA GLN A 166 -2.90 22.03 13.22
C GLN A 166 -2.01 23.17 13.72
N THR A 167 -0.69 22.96 13.73
CA THR A 167 0.32 24.01 13.99
C THR A 167 1.01 24.52 12.72
N ALA A 168 0.99 23.74 11.65
CA ALA A 168 1.66 24.04 10.40
C ALA A 168 0.66 24.10 9.24
N SER A 169 1.06 24.61 8.09
CA SER A 169 0.29 24.55 6.86
C SER A 169 0.31 23.13 6.24
N GLY A 170 -0.63 22.90 5.34
CA GLY A 170 -0.83 21.61 4.66
C GLY A 170 -1.97 20.79 5.25
N ASP A 171 -2.59 19.97 4.41
CA ASP A 171 -3.79 19.20 4.79
C ASP A 171 -3.48 18.06 5.77
N PHE A 172 -2.23 17.58 5.75
CA PHE A 172 -1.75 16.52 6.63
C PHE A 172 -0.75 17.04 7.67
N ALA A 173 -0.83 18.33 8.05
CA ALA A 173 0.01 18.86 9.11
C ALA A 173 -0.34 18.17 10.45
N PRO A 174 0.67 17.79 11.26
CA PRO A 174 0.42 17.14 12.54
C PRO A 174 -0.32 18.10 13.50
N PRO A 175 -1.02 17.53 14.50
CA PRO A 175 -1.73 18.35 15.48
C PRO A 175 -0.78 19.10 16.40
N ALA A 176 -1.21 20.25 16.88
CA ALA A 176 -0.53 21.05 17.91
C ALA A 176 -0.39 20.29 19.23
N ASN A 177 -1.47 19.59 19.57
CA ASN A 177 -1.58 18.81 20.78
C ASN A 177 -1.86 17.35 20.44
N LEU A 178 -0.98 16.46 20.84
CA LEU A 178 -1.13 15.02 20.58
C LEU A 178 -2.31 14.40 21.33
N ASP A 179 -2.70 14.97 22.48
CA ASP A 179 -3.87 14.50 23.23
C ASP A 179 -5.17 14.75 22.45
N ASP A 180 -5.26 15.80 21.65
CA ASP A 180 -6.44 16.06 20.81
C ASP A 180 -6.56 14.98 19.70
N PHE A 181 -5.45 14.56 19.11
CA PHE A 181 -5.44 13.42 18.19
C PHE A 181 -5.79 12.10 18.92
N GLY A 182 -5.24 11.93 20.12
CA GLY A 182 -5.57 10.80 20.99
C GLY A 182 -7.08 10.74 21.31
N ASP A 183 -7.71 11.86 21.60
CA ASP A 183 -9.17 11.94 21.88
C ASP A 183 -9.99 11.61 20.63
N TYR A 184 -9.57 12.12 19.45
CA TYR A 184 -10.22 11.79 18.18
C TYR A 184 -10.15 10.27 17.88
N VAL A 185 -8.96 9.65 17.94
CA VAL A 185 -8.85 8.20 17.65
C VAL A 185 -9.61 7.36 18.70
N ALA A 186 -9.65 7.80 19.95
CA ALA A 186 -10.46 7.19 21.01
C ALA A 186 -11.96 7.30 20.71
N ALA A 187 -12.43 8.44 20.19
CA ALA A 187 -13.83 8.63 19.80
C ALA A 187 -14.22 7.68 18.66
N VAL A 188 -13.35 7.51 17.63
CA VAL A 188 -13.57 6.52 16.55
C VAL A 188 -13.62 5.11 17.12
N ALA A 189 -12.62 4.73 17.94
CA ALA A 189 -12.55 3.40 18.53
C ALA A 189 -13.76 3.10 19.45
N ALA A 190 -14.22 4.08 20.23
CA ALA A 190 -15.39 3.94 21.09
C ALA A 190 -16.69 3.77 20.29
N ARG A 191 -16.86 4.55 19.22
CA ARG A 191 -18.05 4.50 18.38
C ARG A 191 -18.22 3.14 17.70
N TYR A 192 -17.11 2.57 17.21
CA TYR A 192 -17.14 1.34 16.43
C TYR A 192 -16.59 0.11 17.19
N LYS A 193 -16.49 0.18 18.52
CA LYS A 193 -16.04 -0.94 19.34
C LYS A 193 -16.86 -2.19 19.07
N GLY A 194 -16.17 -3.31 18.79
CA GLY A 194 -16.78 -4.58 18.43
C GLY A 194 -17.22 -4.69 16.96
N ARG A 195 -17.10 -3.61 16.18
CA ARG A 195 -17.37 -3.55 14.73
C ARG A 195 -16.11 -3.32 13.92
N LEU A 196 -15.26 -2.39 14.34
CA LEU A 196 -13.93 -2.17 13.79
C LEU A 196 -12.89 -2.66 14.79
N THR A 197 -11.93 -3.41 14.29
CA THR A 197 -10.86 -3.99 15.11
C THR A 197 -9.47 -3.54 14.69
N HIS A 198 -9.31 -2.92 13.51
CA HIS A 198 -8.02 -2.56 12.92
C HIS A 198 -7.95 -1.07 12.60
N TYR A 199 -7.02 -0.36 13.24
CA TYR A 199 -6.85 1.09 13.13
C TYR A 199 -5.42 1.40 12.66
N GLN A 200 -5.29 1.95 11.46
CA GLN A 200 -4.01 2.44 10.94
C GLN A 200 -3.81 3.90 11.30
N VAL A 201 -2.69 4.20 11.94
CA VAL A 201 -2.34 5.56 12.33
C VAL A 201 -1.51 6.22 11.23
N TRP A 202 -2.11 7.18 10.54
CA TRP A 202 -1.49 7.97 9.48
C TRP A 202 -1.17 7.22 8.19
N ASN A 203 -0.74 8.00 7.17
CA ASN A 203 -0.23 7.55 5.89
C ASN A 203 1.00 8.36 5.51
N GLU A 204 2.04 7.73 5.02
CA GLU A 204 3.24 8.30 4.39
C GLU A 204 3.94 9.46 5.13
N PRO A 205 4.08 9.45 6.48
CA PRO A 205 4.64 10.58 7.23
C PRO A 205 6.12 10.86 6.91
N ASN A 206 6.74 10.00 6.11
CA ASN A 206 8.12 10.13 5.63
C ASN A 206 8.25 10.89 4.30
N ASN A 207 7.14 11.37 3.73
CA ASN A 207 7.11 12.01 2.42
C ASN A 207 6.38 13.37 2.46
N TYR A 208 6.87 14.37 1.73
CA TYR A 208 6.17 15.64 1.57
C TYR A 208 4.98 15.47 0.59
N PRO A 209 3.79 16.01 0.87
CA PRO A 209 3.41 16.85 2.03
C PRO A 209 2.68 16.07 3.15
N GLU A 210 2.82 14.76 3.26
CA GLU A 210 2.05 13.88 4.15
C GLU A 210 2.35 14.09 5.65
N TRP A 211 3.29 14.95 5.99
CA TRP A 211 3.56 15.46 7.33
C TRP A 211 3.39 16.98 7.41
N GLY A 212 2.51 17.54 6.58
CA GLY A 212 2.35 18.98 6.38
C GLY A 212 3.47 19.61 5.57
N GLU A 213 3.42 20.95 5.43
CA GLU A 213 4.43 21.72 4.72
C GLU A 213 5.65 22.02 5.61
N GLN A 214 6.17 21.00 6.26
CA GLN A 214 7.30 21.06 7.17
C GLN A 214 8.23 19.85 6.98
N PRO A 215 9.45 19.87 7.54
CA PRO A 215 10.35 18.71 7.49
C PRO A 215 9.73 17.47 8.12
N VAL A 216 9.94 16.31 7.49
CA VAL A 216 9.51 15.03 8.05
C VAL A 216 10.24 14.75 9.37
N ASN A 217 9.54 14.17 10.34
CA ASN A 217 10.04 14.03 11.71
C ASN A 217 9.68 12.66 12.31
N PRO A 218 10.55 11.65 12.19
CA PRO A 218 10.31 10.31 12.68
C PRO A 218 10.01 10.26 14.18
N GLU A 219 10.74 11.03 14.99
CA GLU A 219 10.57 11.09 16.45
C GLU A 219 9.25 11.78 16.83
N GLY A 220 8.90 12.85 16.12
CA GLY A 220 7.61 13.55 16.25
C GLY A 220 6.45 12.63 15.91
N PHE A 221 6.57 11.92 14.80
CA PHE A 221 5.58 10.92 14.39
C PHE A 221 5.46 9.77 15.41
N THR A 222 6.58 9.25 15.92
CA THR A 222 6.56 8.19 16.94
C THR A 222 5.79 8.60 18.19
N ARG A 223 5.93 9.85 18.66
CA ARG A 223 5.13 10.36 19.79
C ARG A 223 3.63 10.37 19.48
N LEU A 224 3.24 10.77 18.25
CA LEU A 224 1.85 10.75 17.81
C LEU A 224 1.31 9.31 17.76
N LEU A 225 2.07 8.37 17.17
CA LEU A 225 1.70 6.96 17.09
C LEU A 225 1.48 6.36 18.50
N CYS A 226 2.39 6.64 19.43
CA CYS A 226 2.29 6.13 20.80
C CYS A 226 1.12 6.75 21.58
N ALA A 227 0.79 8.02 21.33
CA ALA A 227 -0.40 8.64 21.91
C ALA A 227 -1.67 7.97 21.38
N ALA A 228 -1.77 7.78 20.04
CA ALA A 228 -2.89 7.10 19.42
C ALA A 228 -3.04 5.65 19.91
N TYR A 229 -1.94 4.88 19.94
CA TYR A 229 -1.92 3.49 20.41
C TYR A 229 -2.51 3.38 21.82
N ARG A 230 -1.97 4.17 22.77
CA ARG A 230 -2.45 4.18 24.14
C ARG A 230 -3.95 4.46 24.21
N ARG A 231 -4.42 5.49 23.52
CA ARG A 231 -5.81 5.93 23.56
C ARG A 231 -6.77 4.92 22.92
N ILE A 232 -6.37 4.26 21.84
CA ILE A 232 -7.15 3.17 21.23
C ILE A 232 -7.23 1.97 22.20
N LYS A 233 -6.07 1.55 22.79
CA LYS A 233 -6.02 0.41 23.71
C LYS A 233 -6.74 0.67 25.05
N GLU A 234 -6.83 1.91 25.51
CA GLU A 234 -7.64 2.29 26.67
C GLU A 234 -9.15 2.06 26.40
N VAL A 235 -9.62 2.29 25.18
CA VAL A 235 -11.00 2.09 24.77
C VAL A 235 -11.28 0.63 24.45
N ASP A 236 -10.43 0.02 23.63
CA ASP A 236 -10.54 -1.38 23.22
C ASP A 236 -9.16 -2.08 23.26
N PRO A 237 -8.87 -2.81 24.33
CA PRO A 237 -7.61 -3.53 24.48
C PRO A 237 -7.35 -4.59 23.39
N ASN A 238 -8.41 -5.06 22.71
CA ASN A 238 -8.30 -6.07 21.66
C ASN A 238 -8.11 -5.45 20.25
N ALA A 239 -8.28 -4.14 20.11
CA ALA A 239 -8.06 -3.47 18.83
C ALA A 239 -6.60 -3.62 18.38
N GLN A 240 -6.39 -3.84 17.09
CA GLN A 240 -5.09 -3.91 16.46
C GLN A 240 -4.71 -2.54 15.88
N VAL A 241 -3.56 -2.03 16.28
CA VAL A 241 -3.05 -0.74 15.81
C VAL A 241 -1.95 -0.98 14.78
N LEU A 242 -2.20 -0.47 13.58
CA LEU A 242 -1.25 -0.53 12.47
C LEU A 242 -0.34 0.71 12.49
N ALA A 243 0.97 0.49 12.38
CA ALA A 243 1.94 1.54 12.11
C ALA A 243 1.66 2.20 10.74
N PRO A 244 2.23 3.39 10.45
CA PRO A 244 1.94 4.09 9.20
C PRO A 244 2.43 3.31 7.99
N ALA A 245 1.74 3.45 6.88
CA ALA A 245 2.27 3.03 5.59
C ALA A 245 3.35 4.04 5.16
N LEU A 246 4.61 3.64 5.19
CA LEU A 246 5.69 4.51 4.72
C LEU A 246 5.78 4.49 3.19
N THR A 247 5.91 5.67 2.59
CA THR A 247 6.22 5.78 1.15
C THR A 247 7.55 5.08 0.86
N PRO A 248 7.60 4.13 -0.08
CA PRO A 248 8.85 3.52 -0.52
C PRO A 248 9.66 4.55 -1.32
N THR A 249 10.62 5.20 -0.68
CA THR A 249 11.45 6.24 -1.30
C THR A 249 12.93 6.04 -1.03
N ILE A 250 13.76 6.53 -1.95
CA ILE A 250 15.22 6.58 -1.80
C ILE A 250 15.70 7.97 -1.39
N SER A 251 14.80 8.92 -1.17
CA SER A 251 15.13 10.28 -0.78
C SER A 251 15.87 10.33 0.56
N LEU A 252 16.84 11.21 0.66
CA LEU A 252 17.58 11.50 1.89
C LEU A 252 17.40 12.95 2.32
N ASP A 253 16.46 13.66 1.72
CA ASP A 253 16.16 15.06 2.02
C ASP A 253 14.87 15.16 2.84
N PRO A 254 14.95 15.31 4.15
CA PRO A 254 13.78 15.43 5.01
C PRO A 254 13.10 16.80 4.97
N GLY A 255 13.63 17.74 4.17
CA GLY A 255 13.18 19.13 4.11
C GLY A 255 11.73 19.27 3.64
N PRO A 256 11.13 20.49 3.78
CA PRO A 256 9.83 20.76 3.20
C PRO A 256 9.97 21.12 1.71
N GLY A 257 9.13 20.54 0.87
CA GLY A 257 9.02 20.88 -0.54
C GLY A 257 8.74 19.70 -1.46
N PRO A 258 8.26 19.96 -2.68
CA PRO A 258 7.96 18.90 -3.63
C PRO A 258 9.17 18.02 -3.94
N GLY A 259 8.98 16.70 -3.80
CA GLY A 259 10.02 15.69 -4.05
C GLY A 259 10.95 15.41 -2.86
N THR A 260 10.78 16.09 -1.72
CA THR A 260 11.51 15.78 -0.49
C THR A 260 10.85 14.66 0.28
N GLY A 261 11.60 13.98 1.14
CA GLY A 261 11.17 12.88 1.99
C GLY A 261 12.36 12.16 2.59
N LEU A 262 12.11 11.30 3.55
CA LEU A 262 13.14 10.49 4.17
C LEU A 262 12.93 9.03 3.79
N ASN A 263 14.03 8.38 3.36
CA ASN A 263 14.05 6.95 3.05
C ASN A 263 13.31 6.14 4.12
N ASP A 264 12.40 5.27 3.71
CA ASP A 264 11.53 4.50 4.60
C ASP A 264 12.29 3.61 5.57
N PHE A 265 13.45 3.07 5.19
CA PHE A 265 14.29 2.29 6.11
C PHE A 265 14.89 3.17 7.21
N ILE A 266 15.36 4.38 6.83
CA ILE A 266 15.93 5.34 7.80
C ILE A 266 14.82 5.87 8.71
N PHE A 267 13.66 6.19 8.14
CA PHE A 267 12.52 6.67 8.93
C PHE A 267 12.06 5.60 9.93
N LEU A 268 11.89 4.35 9.50
CA LEU A 268 11.51 3.25 10.36
C LEU A 268 12.54 2.97 11.46
N GLN A 269 13.83 2.96 11.12
CA GLN A 269 14.90 2.76 12.11
C GLN A 269 14.86 3.85 13.20
N ARG A 270 14.70 5.12 12.81
CA ARG A 270 14.56 6.23 13.75
C ARG A 270 13.27 6.15 14.58
N MET A 271 12.18 5.63 14.03
CA MET A 271 10.98 5.33 14.80
C MET A 271 11.28 4.29 15.89
N TYR A 272 11.99 3.21 15.57
CA TYR A 272 12.38 2.20 16.55
C TYR A 272 13.29 2.79 17.64
N GLU A 273 14.27 3.59 17.26
CA GLU A 273 15.17 4.29 18.20
C GLU A 273 14.39 5.24 19.12
N ALA A 274 13.29 5.80 18.66
CA ALA A 274 12.36 6.63 19.44
C ALA A 274 11.33 5.82 20.25
N GLY A 275 11.37 4.48 20.21
CA GLY A 275 10.52 3.59 21.02
C GLY A 275 9.23 3.13 20.33
N ALA A 276 9.10 3.28 19.02
CA ALA A 276 7.88 2.91 18.28
C ALA A 276 7.49 1.43 18.43
N GLY A 277 8.43 0.51 18.67
CA GLY A 277 8.17 -0.93 18.78
C GLY A 277 7.10 -1.32 19.82
N GLN A 278 6.80 -0.46 20.77
CA GLN A 278 5.75 -0.67 21.79
C GLN A 278 4.42 0.02 21.43
N CYS A 279 4.32 0.65 20.26
CA CYS A 279 3.22 1.53 19.89
C CYS A 279 2.45 1.07 18.65
N PHE A 280 2.66 -0.17 18.22
CA PHE A 280 1.87 -0.81 17.17
C PHE A 280 1.87 -2.34 17.33
N ASP A 281 0.85 -2.97 16.81
CA ASP A 281 0.70 -4.44 16.77
C ASP A 281 1.10 -4.98 15.38
N ILE A 282 0.85 -4.23 14.33
CA ILE A 282 1.04 -4.60 12.93
C ILE A 282 1.85 -3.50 12.22
N MET A 283 2.87 -3.88 11.45
CA MET A 283 3.60 -2.94 10.59
C MET A 283 2.90 -2.78 9.26
N SER A 284 2.72 -1.56 8.77
CA SER A 284 2.26 -1.35 7.39
C SER A 284 3.43 -1.09 6.46
N ALA A 285 3.38 -1.65 5.25
CA ALA A 285 4.35 -1.39 4.20
C ALA A 285 3.65 -1.18 2.86
N GLN A 286 4.24 -0.41 1.97
CA GLN A 286 3.82 -0.35 0.58
C GLN A 286 4.71 -1.24 -0.28
N ALA A 287 4.11 -1.94 -1.27
CA ALA A 287 4.81 -2.88 -2.14
C ALA A 287 4.52 -2.58 -3.61
N TYR A 288 4.95 -1.42 -4.09
CA TYR A 288 4.84 -1.07 -5.50
C TYR A 288 5.99 -1.68 -6.31
N GLY A 289 5.66 -2.33 -7.44
CA GLY A 289 6.66 -2.84 -8.37
C GLY A 289 7.25 -1.74 -9.26
N LEU A 290 6.50 -0.66 -9.49
CA LEU A 290 6.80 0.48 -10.39
C LEU A 290 7.18 0.00 -11.79
N PHE A 291 8.49 -0.16 -12.05
CA PHE A 291 9.06 -0.44 -13.36
C PHE A 291 9.38 -1.93 -13.59
N SER A 292 9.15 -2.79 -12.60
CA SER A 292 9.36 -4.24 -12.72
C SER A 292 8.15 -5.02 -12.19
N GLY A 293 7.98 -6.26 -12.66
CA GLY A 293 6.86 -7.13 -12.26
C GLY A 293 6.99 -7.69 -10.84
N PRO A 294 5.96 -8.39 -10.37
CA PRO A 294 5.90 -8.94 -9.01
C PRO A 294 6.95 -10.01 -8.73
N THR A 295 7.50 -10.65 -9.75
CA THR A 295 8.50 -11.69 -9.64
C THR A 295 9.93 -11.17 -9.46
N ASP A 296 10.14 -9.85 -9.45
CA ASP A 296 11.48 -9.25 -9.29
C ASP A 296 12.12 -9.66 -7.95
N ARG A 297 13.18 -10.47 -8.03
CA ARG A 297 13.94 -11.00 -6.89
C ARG A 297 15.23 -10.23 -6.62
N ARG A 298 15.44 -9.12 -7.33
CA ARG A 298 16.62 -8.28 -7.14
C ARG A 298 16.51 -7.50 -5.83
N LEU A 299 17.47 -7.72 -4.95
CA LEU A 299 17.58 -6.99 -3.68
C LEU A 299 18.31 -5.67 -3.93
N ARG A 300 17.53 -4.59 -4.13
CA ARG A 300 18.02 -3.27 -4.50
C ARG A 300 17.57 -2.20 -3.50
N PRO A 301 18.32 -1.98 -2.39
CA PRO A 301 17.90 -1.02 -1.34
C PRO A 301 17.83 0.43 -1.84
N ARG A 302 18.52 0.73 -2.96
CA ARG A 302 18.51 2.05 -3.63
C ARG A 302 17.56 2.13 -4.82
N SER A 303 16.60 1.23 -4.91
CA SER A 303 15.55 1.22 -5.93
C SER A 303 14.25 0.77 -5.31
N VAL A 304 13.14 1.26 -5.80
CA VAL A 304 11.83 0.77 -5.41
C VAL A 304 11.45 -0.38 -6.34
N ASN A 305 11.16 -1.54 -5.78
CA ASN A 305 10.59 -2.69 -6.45
C ASN A 305 9.74 -3.51 -5.50
N PHE A 306 9.03 -4.51 -6.00
CA PHE A 306 8.10 -5.31 -5.21
C PHE A 306 8.75 -6.07 -4.02
N ALA A 307 10.06 -6.32 -4.06
CA ALA A 307 10.80 -6.97 -2.99
C ALA A 307 11.14 -6.05 -1.77
N ARG A 308 10.75 -4.78 -1.80
CA ARG A 308 11.06 -3.81 -0.76
C ARG A 308 10.58 -4.19 0.65
N PRO A 309 9.42 -4.84 0.86
CA PRO A 309 8.99 -5.30 2.18
C PRO A 309 9.98 -6.25 2.89
N LEU A 310 10.86 -6.94 2.16
CA LEU A 310 11.91 -7.78 2.75
C LEU A 310 12.87 -6.97 3.64
N TYR A 311 13.20 -5.74 3.26
CA TYR A 311 14.06 -4.86 4.07
C TYR A 311 13.32 -4.26 5.27
N ILE A 312 12.02 -3.97 5.14
CA ILE A 312 11.18 -3.56 6.28
C ILE A 312 11.14 -4.71 7.29
N ARG A 313 10.94 -5.95 6.81
CA ARG A 313 10.94 -7.14 7.66
C ARG A 313 12.27 -7.35 8.38
N ASP A 314 13.38 -7.20 7.67
CA ASP A 314 14.73 -7.29 8.25
C ASP A 314 14.93 -6.29 9.39
N LEU A 315 14.51 -5.03 9.22
CA LEU A 315 14.55 -4.01 10.27
C LEU A 315 13.69 -4.38 11.48
N MET A 316 12.48 -4.92 11.25
CA MET A 316 11.61 -5.38 12.34
C MET A 316 12.28 -6.50 13.14
N VAL A 317 12.87 -7.49 12.46
CA VAL A 317 13.59 -8.59 13.10
C VAL A 317 14.79 -8.09 13.92
N GLN A 318 15.57 -7.17 13.36
CA GLN A 318 16.72 -6.55 14.05
C GLN A 318 16.31 -5.78 15.31
N ASN A 319 15.11 -5.22 15.33
CA ASN A 319 14.56 -4.47 16.47
C ASN A 319 13.68 -5.33 17.41
N GLY A 320 13.67 -6.68 17.24
CA GLY A 320 12.98 -7.60 18.14
C GLY A 320 11.50 -7.87 17.82
N ASP A 321 10.98 -7.33 16.71
CA ASP A 321 9.57 -7.42 16.31
C ASP A 321 9.30 -8.57 15.30
N ALA A 322 10.07 -9.68 15.40
CA ALA A 322 9.91 -10.83 14.50
C ALA A 322 8.51 -11.49 14.57
N ARG A 323 7.76 -11.31 15.65
CA ARG A 323 6.42 -11.88 15.80
C ARG A 323 5.30 -11.03 15.20
N LYS A 324 5.55 -9.72 15.00
CA LYS A 324 4.56 -8.83 14.42
C LYS A 324 4.48 -9.03 12.91
N PRO A 325 3.27 -9.09 12.32
CA PRO A 325 3.10 -9.19 10.88
C PRO A 325 3.41 -7.86 10.18
N ILE A 326 3.61 -7.94 8.87
CA ILE A 326 3.45 -6.80 7.97
C ILE A 326 2.12 -6.95 7.22
N TRP A 327 1.35 -5.87 7.17
CA TRP A 327 0.21 -5.75 6.27
C TRP A 327 0.58 -4.78 5.15
N ILE A 328 0.54 -5.27 3.90
CA ILE A 328 0.79 -4.42 2.73
C ILE A 328 -0.43 -3.51 2.57
N SER A 329 -0.23 -2.22 2.82
CA SER A 329 -1.28 -1.21 2.72
C SER A 329 -1.62 -0.85 1.29
N GLU A 330 -0.64 -0.94 0.38
CA GLU A 330 -0.80 -0.55 -1.01
C GLU A 330 0.14 -1.36 -1.92
N MET A 331 -0.42 -1.96 -2.96
CA MET A 331 0.33 -2.59 -4.05
C MET A 331 -0.49 -2.58 -5.34
N ASN A 332 0.11 -2.27 -6.45
CA ASN A 332 -0.44 -2.40 -7.80
C ASN A 332 0.59 -1.95 -8.83
N TRP A 333 0.25 -2.07 -10.11
CA TRP A 333 0.97 -1.55 -11.27
C TRP A 333 0.11 -0.54 -12.02
N ASN A 334 0.76 0.49 -12.59
CA ASN A 334 0.06 1.62 -13.18
C ASN A 334 -0.20 1.41 -14.67
N ALA A 335 -1.48 1.25 -15.06
CA ALA A 335 -1.88 1.12 -16.45
C ALA A 335 -2.09 2.49 -17.13
N VAL A 336 -1.19 3.46 -16.85
CA VAL A 336 -1.27 4.81 -17.37
C VAL A 336 -1.08 4.83 -18.89
N PRO A 337 -1.99 5.46 -19.66
CA PRO A 337 -1.90 5.53 -21.12
C PRO A 337 -0.79 6.51 -21.58
N ASP A 338 -0.39 6.40 -22.85
CA ASP A 338 0.73 7.19 -23.41
C ASP A 338 0.49 8.69 -23.36
N GLU A 339 -0.75 9.13 -23.43
CA GLU A 339 -1.17 10.53 -23.44
C GLU A 339 -0.90 11.26 -22.11
N VAL A 340 -0.84 10.54 -20.99
CA VAL A 340 -0.47 11.10 -19.70
C VAL A 340 1.04 11.12 -19.61
N ALA A 341 1.65 12.29 -19.57
CA ALA A 341 3.12 12.47 -19.61
C ALA A 341 3.83 11.92 -18.36
N ASP A 342 3.17 11.97 -17.19
CA ASP A 342 3.77 11.50 -15.93
C ASP A 342 3.80 9.98 -15.87
N LYS A 343 4.99 9.40 -15.85
CA LYS A 343 5.24 7.95 -15.75
C LYS A 343 6.06 7.58 -14.51
N ARG A 344 6.10 8.47 -13.51
CA ARG A 344 6.92 8.25 -12.29
C ARG A 344 6.56 6.97 -11.53
N PHE A 345 5.33 6.48 -11.68
CA PHE A 345 4.85 5.25 -11.04
C PHE A 345 4.97 4.01 -11.92
N GLY A 346 5.79 4.06 -12.97
CA GLY A 346 5.86 3.02 -13.99
C GLY A 346 4.74 3.12 -15.01
N GLN A 347 4.78 2.23 -15.99
CA GLN A 347 3.74 2.09 -17.01
C GLN A 347 3.66 0.62 -17.46
N VAL A 348 2.45 0.06 -17.42
CA VAL A 348 2.14 -1.26 -17.97
C VAL A 348 0.86 -1.17 -18.82
N SER A 349 0.58 -2.20 -19.64
CA SER A 349 -0.74 -2.31 -20.27
C SER A 349 -1.80 -2.81 -19.28
N LEU A 350 -3.09 -2.63 -19.59
CA LEU A 350 -4.19 -3.19 -18.79
C LEU A 350 -4.09 -4.72 -18.63
N GLU A 351 -3.65 -5.43 -19.67
CA GLU A 351 -3.45 -6.88 -19.64
C GLU A 351 -2.26 -7.26 -18.73
N THR A 352 -1.19 -6.46 -18.75
CA THR A 352 -0.04 -6.68 -17.88
C THR A 352 -0.40 -6.41 -16.42
N GLN A 353 -1.17 -5.35 -16.13
CA GLN A 353 -1.70 -5.08 -14.79
C GLN A 353 -2.56 -6.26 -14.29
N ALA A 354 -3.47 -6.76 -15.15
CA ALA A 354 -4.34 -7.89 -14.85
C ALA A 354 -3.57 -9.19 -14.57
N ARG A 355 -2.41 -9.38 -15.20
CA ARG A 355 -1.53 -10.52 -14.95
C ARG A 355 -0.67 -10.33 -13.70
N PHE A 356 -0.16 -9.13 -13.45
CA PHE A 356 0.78 -8.85 -12.37
C PHE A 356 0.14 -8.90 -10.99
N LEU A 357 -1.08 -8.38 -10.85
CA LEU A 357 -1.71 -8.31 -9.53
C LEU A 357 -1.97 -9.68 -8.90
N PRO A 358 -2.55 -10.70 -9.60
CA PRO A 358 -2.64 -12.05 -9.08
C PRO A 358 -1.29 -12.69 -8.76
N LEU A 359 -0.26 -12.50 -9.61
CA LEU A 359 1.09 -12.99 -9.33
C LEU A 359 1.72 -12.36 -8.09
N ALA A 360 1.40 -11.10 -7.79
CA ALA A 360 1.83 -10.45 -6.56
C ALA A 360 1.23 -11.14 -5.32
N TYR A 361 -0.08 -11.42 -5.34
CA TYR A 361 -0.74 -12.16 -4.27
C TYR A 361 -0.19 -13.58 -4.14
N GLU A 362 0.04 -14.27 -5.25
CA GLU A 362 0.65 -15.60 -5.24
C GLU A 362 2.02 -15.58 -4.55
N ARG A 363 2.89 -14.62 -4.93
CA ARG A 363 4.20 -14.48 -4.31
C ARG A 363 4.12 -14.16 -2.81
N VAL A 364 3.25 -13.24 -2.42
CA VAL A 364 3.03 -12.90 -1.00
C VAL A 364 2.66 -14.13 -0.21
N GLN A 365 1.70 -14.93 -0.69
CA GLN A 365 1.21 -16.12 0.02
C GLN A 365 2.22 -17.26 0.05
N GLN A 366 3.04 -17.42 -0.99
CA GLN A 366 4.00 -18.52 -1.10
C GLN A 366 5.35 -18.23 -0.43
N GLU A 367 5.80 -16.96 -0.44
CA GLU A 367 7.18 -16.63 -0.07
C GLU A 367 7.27 -15.82 1.24
N TRP A 368 6.18 -15.14 1.68
CA TRP A 368 6.24 -14.20 2.81
C TRP A 368 5.24 -14.56 3.92
N PRO A 369 5.52 -15.60 4.74
CA PRO A 369 4.59 -16.10 5.77
C PRO A 369 4.26 -15.07 6.86
N TRP A 370 5.03 -14.00 6.95
CA TRP A 370 4.86 -12.87 7.86
C TRP A 370 3.96 -11.74 7.30
N ILE A 371 3.44 -11.89 6.08
CA ILE A 371 2.42 -10.98 5.56
C ILE A 371 1.04 -11.49 5.94
N GLY A 372 0.24 -10.63 6.58
CA GLY A 372 -1.17 -10.91 6.87
C GLY A 372 -2.08 -10.51 5.71
N VAL A 373 -2.37 -9.23 5.60
CA VAL A 373 -3.22 -8.67 4.54
C VAL A 373 -2.38 -7.92 3.52
N ALA A 374 -2.76 -7.99 2.25
CA ALA A 374 -2.19 -7.19 1.18
C ALA A 374 -3.30 -6.43 0.47
N SER A 375 -3.26 -5.10 0.52
CA SER A 375 -4.30 -4.24 -0.03
C SER A 375 -3.91 -3.73 -1.41
N THR A 376 -4.75 -4.02 -2.39
CA THR A 376 -4.62 -3.46 -3.73
C THR A 376 -4.87 -1.95 -3.70
N TRP A 377 -4.04 -1.18 -4.34
CA TRP A 377 -4.23 0.24 -4.62
C TRP A 377 -4.88 0.39 -5.99
N PHE A 378 -6.09 0.83 -6.18
CA PHE A 378 -7.29 1.03 -5.36
C PHE A 378 -8.54 0.58 -6.17
N PHE A 379 -9.74 0.53 -5.59
CA PHE A 379 -10.93 0.08 -6.28
C PHE A 379 -11.36 1.03 -7.41
N LYS A 380 -11.83 2.25 -7.08
CA LYS A 380 -12.22 3.28 -8.05
C LYS A 380 -12.17 4.69 -7.44
N ARG A 381 -12.17 5.71 -8.29
CA ARG A 381 -12.47 7.10 -7.91
C ARG A 381 -13.96 7.39 -8.04
N ALA A 382 -14.45 8.41 -7.34
CA ALA A 382 -15.85 8.84 -7.45
C ALA A 382 -16.17 9.41 -8.84
N THR A 383 -15.21 10.09 -9.48
CA THR A 383 -15.35 10.75 -10.78
C THR A 383 -14.08 10.62 -11.64
N ASP A 384 -14.15 11.11 -12.89
CA ASP A 384 -13.02 11.20 -13.82
C ASP A 384 -12.17 12.49 -13.66
N ALA A 385 -12.34 13.24 -12.57
CA ALA A 385 -11.67 14.55 -12.41
C ALA A 385 -10.13 14.45 -12.41
N GLU A 386 -9.58 13.28 -12.07
CA GLU A 386 -8.13 13.04 -11.98
C GLU A 386 -7.57 12.25 -13.19
N LYS A 387 -8.32 12.12 -14.28
CA LYS A 387 -7.90 11.31 -15.45
C LYS A 387 -6.66 11.85 -16.20
N ASP A 388 -6.26 13.07 -15.94
CA ASP A 388 -5.01 13.68 -16.40
C ASP A 388 -3.79 13.34 -15.51
N GLN A 389 -4.01 12.68 -14.37
CA GLN A 389 -2.99 12.32 -13.39
C GLN A 389 -2.64 10.83 -13.46
N ALA A 390 -1.34 10.51 -13.35
CA ALA A 390 -0.88 9.13 -13.39
C ALA A 390 -1.51 8.23 -12.30
N MET A 391 -1.76 8.77 -11.11
CA MET A 391 -2.34 8.02 -9.99
C MET A 391 -3.73 7.44 -10.29
N TYR A 392 -4.50 8.06 -11.17
CA TYR A 392 -5.84 7.61 -11.55
C TYR A 392 -5.84 6.19 -12.15
N TYR A 393 -4.77 5.77 -12.81
CA TYR A 393 -4.70 4.56 -13.61
C TYR A 393 -4.29 3.29 -12.84
N PHE A 394 -4.26 3.37 -11.51
CA PHE A 394 -4.16 2.19 -10.65
C PHE A 394 -5.52 1.51 -10.38
N ARG A 395 -6.64 2.15 -10.72
CA ARG A 395 -7.99 1.68 -10.41
C ARG A 395 -8.31 0.33 -11.04
N LEU A 396 -9.16 -0.43 -10.37
CA LEU A 396 -9.67 -1.72 -10.87
C LEU A 396 -10.98 -1.56 -11.65
N VAL A 397 -11.72 -0.49 -11.38
CA VAL A 397 -13.05 -0.23 -11.94
C VAL A 397 -13.13 1.27 -12.27
N ASP A 398 -13.76 1.61 -13.39
CA ASP A 398 -14.02 3.00 -13.77
C ASP A 398 -15.10 3.65 -12.87
N PRO A 399 -15.17 5.00 -12.79
CA PRO A 399 -16.18 5.69 -11.98
C PRO A 399 -17.62 5.30 -12.27
N ASP A 400 -17.94 4.89 -13.48
CA ASP A 400 -19.26 4.40 -13.91
C ASP A 400 -19.53 2.91 -13.59
N PHE A 401 -18.60 2.28 -12.85
CA PHE A 401 -18.60 0.87 -12.49
C PHE A 401 -18.29 -0.11 -13.63
N THR A 402 -17.71 0.35 -14.74
CA THR A 402 -17.17 -0.54 -15.78
C THR A 402 -15.91 -1.26 -15.25
N PRO A 403 -15.91 -2.60 -15.16
CA PRO A 403 -14.74 -3.35 -14.70
C PRO A 403 -13.58 -3.24 -15.70
N LEU A 404 -12.36 -3.09 -15.20
CA LEU A 404 -11.15 -3.22 -16.00
C LEU A 404 -10.63 -4.68 -15.95
N PRO A 405 -9.78 -5.11 -16.89
CA PRO A 405 -9.26 -6.49 -16.95
C PRO A 405 -8.67 -6.99 -15.63
N VAL A 406 -8.05 -6.11 -14.85
CA VAL A 406 -7.47 -6.44 -13.53
C VAL A 406 -8.53 -6.82 -12.49
N TYR A 407 -9.73 -6.23 -12.54
CA TYR A 407 -10.84 -6.63 -11.68
C TYR A 407 -11.28 -8.07 -11.95
N ASP A 408 -11.48 -8.42 -13.22
CA ASP A 408 -11.90 -9.77 -13.63
C ASP A 408 -10.82 -10.80 -13.33
N ALA A 409 -9.54 -10.44 -13.50
CA ALA A 409 -8.41 -11.29 -13.15
C ALA A 409 -8.35 -11.59 -11.65
N MET A 410 -8.58 -10.59 -10.80
CA MET A 410 -8.62 -10.79 -9.34
C MET A 410 -9.82 -11.63 -8.93
N LYS A 411 -11.00 -11.36 -9.48
CA LYS A 411 -12.21 -12.17 -9.23
C LYS A 411 -12.00 -13.64 -9.60
N ALA A 412 -11.33 -13.91 -10.71
CA ALA A 412 -11.01 -15.28 -11.12
C ALA A 412 -9.93 -15.93 -10.25
N TYR A 413 -8.99 -15.14 -9.71
CA TYR A 413 -7.93 -15.62 -8.84
C TYR A 413 -8.45 -16.00 -7.45
N THR A 414 -9.27 -15.16 -6.84
CA THR A 414 -9.81 -15.36 -5.49
C THR A 414 -10.88 -16.46 -5.42
N ALA A 415 -11.44 -16.87 -6.56
CA ALA A 415 -12.42 -17.95 -6.66
C ALA A 415 -11.80 -19.36 -6.66
N LYS A 416 -10.45 -19.46 -6.71
CA LYS A 416 -9.69 -20.73 -6.68
C LYS A 416 -9.51 -21.23 -5.25
#